data_54d22d62b5b37da6619c9e14a8b91d85
#
_entry.id   54d22d62b5b37da6619c9e14a8b91d85
#
_cell.length_a   1.000
_cell.length_b   1.000
_cell.length_c   1.000
_cell.angle_alpha   90.00
_cell.angle_beta   90.00
_cell.angle_gamma   90.00
#
_symmetry.space_group_name_H-M   'P 1'
#
loop_
_entity.id
_entity.type
_entity.pdbx_description
1 polymer ?
#
loop_
_entity_poly.entity_id
_entity_poly.type
_entity_poly.pdbx_seq_one_letter_code
_entity_poly.pdbx_strand_id
1 'polypeptide(L)'
;QMARMTGKKTRWGRILDGFAGDVWFFTIYFFICLRLTPVWGVWIWLMAAVSGFVCHARQCQLADYYRNVHLYFLKGESGSELDSYERLREEFRALPWRGNLVWKVFLFSYGNYTRTQEQMTPAFQALKRALAARFGRRLPMRLRDDFRAGSLPLMKYANILTFNTRAIFLYAVLLLGVPWVY
;
A
#
# COMPACT_ATOMS: atom_id res chain seq x y z
N GLN A 1 14.04 -4.43 7.86
CA GLN A 1 15.23 -5.20 7.41
C GLN A 1 15.51 -6.40 8.32
N MET A 2 15.51 -6.24 9.66
CA MET A 2 15.77 -7.35 10.60
C MET A 2 14.84 -8.56 10.40
N ALA A 3 13.53 -8.36 10.24
CA ALA A 3 12.58 -9.45 10.00
C ALA A 3 12.84 -10.23 8.70
N ARG A 4 13.45 -9.59 7.71
CA ARG A 4 13.88 -10.25 6.47
C ARG A 4 15.15 -11.06 6.66
N MET A 5 16.08 -10.58 7.48
CA MET A 5 17.35 -11.26 7.77
C MET A 5 17.15 -12.46 8.70
N THR A 6 16.20 -12.36 9.65
CA THR A 6 15.89 -13.43 10.60
C THR A 6 14.84 -14.44 10.11
N GLY A 7 14.26 -14.24 8.92
CA GLY A 7 13.18 -15.08 8.39
C GLY A 7 11.84 -14.96 9.12
N LYS A 8 11.77 -14.16 10.18
CA LYS A 8 10.57 -13.99 11.04
C LYS A 8 9.65 -12.89 10.51
N LYS A 9 9.21 -13.01 9.27
CA LYS A 9 8.17 -12.13 8.74
C LYS A 9 6.81 -12.50 9.30
N THR A 10 6.18 -11.56 9.99
CA THR A 10 4.80 -11.72 10.47
C THR A 10 3.87 -10.77 9.74
N ARG A 11 2.62 -11.17 9.52
CA ARG A 11 1.56 -10.29 9.00
C ARG A 11 1.42 -9.02 9.88
N TRP A 12 1.48 -9.19 11.20
CA TRP A 12 1.44 -8.09 12.16
C TRP A 12 2.56 -7.06 11.94
N GLY A 13 3.79 -7.53 11.82
CA GLY A 13 4.94 -6.63 11.62
C GLY A 13 4.80 -5.75 10.39
N ARG A 14 4.31 -6.33 9.28
CA ARG A 14 4.08 -5.58 8.03
C ARG A 14 3.06 -4.47 8.19
N ILE A 15 2.00 -4.75 8.91
CA ILE A 15 0.88 -3.84 9.07
C ILE A 15 1.20 -2.75 10.06
N LEU A 16 1.88 -3.09 11.15
CA LEU A 16 2.40 -2.09 12.07
C LEU A 16 3.39 -1.15 11.37
N ASP A 17 4.19 -1.67 10.45
CA ASP A 17 5.11 -0.86 9.62
C ASP A 17 4.34 0.12 8.73
N GLY A 18 3.31 -0.36 8.03
CA GLY A 18 2.40 0.48 7.23
C GLY A 18 1.68 1.52 8.07
N PHE A 19 1.07 1.09 9.18
CA PHE A 19 0.36 1.97 10.11
C PHE A 19 1.28 3.05 10.71
N ALA A 20 2.49 2.70 11.09
CA ALA A 20 3.47 3.66 11.59
C ALA A 20 3.81 4.73 10.53
N GLY A 21 3.91 4.33 9.26
CA GLY A 21 4.07 5.25 8.14
C GLY A 21 2.88 6.20 7.98
N ASP A 22 1.66 5.69 8.07
CA ASP A 22 0.43 6.50 7.98
C ASP A 22 0.32 7.50 9.14
N VAL A 23 0.60 7.07 10.38
CA VAL A 23 0.63 7.94 11.56
C VAL A 23 1.68 9.04 11.41
N TRP A 24 2.85 8.72 10.87
CA TRP A 24 3.92 9.68 10.63
C TRP A 24 3.48 10.77 9.65
N PHE A 25 2.89 10.40 8.50
CA PHE A 25 2.38 11.36 7.53
C PHE A 25 1.21 12.18 8.06
N PHE A 26 0.26 11.53 8.76
CA PHE A 26 -0.84 12.25 9.41
C PHE A 26 -0.33 13.33 10.36
N THR A 27 0.66 13.00 11.19
CA THR A 27 1.29 13.94 12.11
C THR A 27 1.92 15.13 11.38
N ILE A 28 2.61 14.89 10.27
CA ILE A 28 3.20 15.95 9.44
C ILE A 28 2.11 16.87 8.88
N TYR A 29 1.11 16.34 8.22
CA TYR A 29 0.00 17.13 7.68
C TYR A 29 -0.68 17.95 8.77
N PHE A 30 -0.91 17.33 9.93
CA PHE A 30 -1.52 18.01 11.08
C PHE A 30 -0.71 19.22 11.54
N PHE A 31 0.59 19.07 11.73
CA PHE A 31 1.44 20.19 12.16
C PHE A 31 1.64 21.26 11.08
N ILE A 32 1.69 20.89 9.81
CA ILE A 32 1.69 21.86 8.70
C ILE A 32 0.39 22.67 8.73
N CYS A 33 -0.76 22.01 8.90
CA CYS A 33 -2.05 22.69 9.00
C CYS A 33 -2.10 23.65 10.19
N LEU A 34 -1.69 23.23 11.38
CA LEU A 34 -1.63 24.08 12.56
C LEU A 34 -0.79 25.33 12.32
N ARG A 35 0.39 25.16 11.71
CA ARG A 35 1.30 26.26 11.41
C ARG A 35 0.72 27.24 10.39
N LEU A 36 -0.02 26.76 9.41
CA LEU A 36 -0.52 27.56 8.30
C LEU A 36 -1.95 28.09 8.52
N THR A 37 -2.68 27.59 9.51
CA THR A 37 -4.04 28.06 9.85
C THR A 37 -4.15 29.58 9.99
N PRO A 38 -3.21 30.31 10.63
CA PRO A 38 -3.31 31.77 10.73
C PRO A 38 -3.29 32.50 9.39
N VAL A 39 -2.72 31.89 8.34
CA VAL A 39 -2.60 32.48 7.00
C VAL A 39 -3.71 31.99 6.07
N TRP A 40 -3.98 30.68 6.08
CA TRP A 40 -4.87 30.03 5.13
C TRP A 40 -6.27 29.68 5.72
N GLY A 41 -6.47 29.87 7.03
CA GLY A 41 -7.70 29.52 7.69
C GLY A 41 -8.03 28.03 7.60
N VAL A 42 -9.33 27.72 7.52
CA VAL A 42 -9.83 26.33 7.42
C VAL A 42 -9.46 25.63 6.09
N TRP A 43 -9.17 26.39 5.06
CA TRP A 43 -8.88 25.85 3.72
C TRP A 43 -7.65 24.96 3.69
N ILE A 44 -6.64 25.22 4.52
CA ILE A 44 -5.45 24.36 4.60
C ILE A 44 -5.80 22.96 5.08
N TRP A 45 -6.76 22.82 5.98
CA TRP A 45 -7.22 21.52 6.48
C TRP A 45 -7.96 20.72 5.40
N LEU A 46 -8.77 21.40 4.58
CA LEU A 46 -9.43 20.77 3.45
C LEU A 46 -8.42 20.31 2.41
N MET A 47 -7.44 21.14 2.05
CA MET A 47 -6.36 20.79 1.14
C MET A 47 -5.56 19.60 1.66
N ALA A 48 -5.19 19.59 2.94
CA ALA A 48 -4.47 18.49 3.57
C ALA A 48 -5.30 17.20 3.60
N ALA A 49 -6.62 17.28 3.84
CA ALA A 49 -7.50 16.12 3.79
C ALA A 49 -7.56 15.51 2.38
N VAL A 50 -7.72 16.34 1.35
CA VAL A 50 -7.71 15.85 -0.05
C VAL A 50 -6.34 15.29 -0.41
N SER A 51 -5.26 16.01 -0.12
CA SER A 51 -3.90 15.56 -0.41
C SER A 51 -3.55 14.26 0.32
N GLY A 52 -3.84 14.17 1.62
CA GLY A 52 -3.52 13.00 2.45
C GLY A 52 -4.39 11.79 2.15
N PHE A 53 -5.71 11.93 2.21
CA PHE A 53 -6.61 10.77 2.10
C PHE A 53 -6.92 10.36 0.66
N VAL A 54 -7.01 11.32 -0.27
CA VAL A 54 -7.34 10.99 -1.66
C VAL A 54 -6.08 10.75 -2.48
N CYS A 55 -5.13 11.69 -2.48
CA CYS A 55 -3.94 11.57 -3.32
C CYS A 55 -2.90 10.62 -2.72
N HIS A 56 -2.43 10.93 -1.50
CA HIS A 56 -1.35 10.20 -0.86
C HIS A 56 -1.71 8.73 -0.60
N ALA A 57 -2.83 8.47 0.09
CA ALA A 57 -3.23 7.11 0.43
C ALA A 57 -3.43 6.23 -0.82
N ARG A 58 -4.07 6.77 -1.87
CA ARG A 58 -4.29 6.02 -3.12
C ARG A 58 -3.01 5.72 -3.87
N GLN A 59 -2.09 6.67 -3.94
CA GLN A 59 -0.79 6.46 -4.60
C GLN A 59 0.05 5.43 -3.87
N CYS A 60 0.11 5.47 -2.53
CA CYS A 60 0.82 4.47 -1.74
C CYS A 60 0.22 3.07 -1.92
N GLN A 61 -1.12 2.96 -1.90
CA GLN A 61 -1.82 1.70 -2.12
C GLN A 61 -1.51 1.09 -3.49
N LEU A 62 -1.53 1.89 -4.55
CA LEU A 62 -1.21 1.43 -5.90
C LEU A 62 0.26 1.05 -6.05
N ALA A 63 1.18 1.86 -5.52
CA ALA A 63 2.60 1.57 -5.58
C ALA A 63 2.95 0.25 -4.86
N ASP A 64 2.39 0.04 -3.66
CA ASP A 64 2.56 -1.21 -2.91
C ASP A 64 1.96 -2.40 -3.66
N TYR A 65 0.75 -2.24 -4.21
CA TYR A 65 0.08 -3.30 -4.96
C TYR A 65 0.88 -3.76 -6.18
N TYR A 66 1.30 -2.83 -7.05
CA TYR A 66 2.07 -3.17 -8.25
C TYR A 66 3.46 -3.73 -7.92
N ARG A 67 4.07 -3.29 -6.83
CA ARG A 67 5.31 -3.90 -6.34
C ARG A 67 5.09 -5.35 -5.91
N ASN A 68 4.00 -5.64 -5.21
CA ASN A 68 3.64 -7.00 -4.82
C ASN A 68 3.23 -7.87 -6.01
N VAL A 69 2.56 -7.31 -7.01
CA VAL A 69 2.30 -7.98 -8.29
C VAL A 69 3.61 -8.39 -8.98
N HIS A 70 4.58 -7.49 -9.08
CA HIS A 70 5.90 -7.80 -9.64
C HIS A 70 6.60 -8.93 -8.85
N LEU A 71 6.55 -8.88 -7.52
CA LEU A 71 7.13 -9.92 -6.67
C LEU A 71 6.41 -11.27 -6.82
N TYR A 72 5.11 -11.28 -7.05
CA TYR A 72 4.34 -12.50 -7.32
C TYR A 72 4.85 -13.23 -8.58
N PHE A 73 5.04 -12.50 -9.66
CA PHE A 73 5.61 -13.10 -10.89
C PHE A 73 7.09 -13.48 -10.73
N LEU A 74 7.84 -12.77 -9.90
CA LEU A 74 9.25 -13.05 -9.67
C LEU A 74 9.48 -14.28 -8.77
N LYS A 75 8.74 -14.38 -7.66
CA LYS A 75 9.00 -15.35 -6.57
C LYS A 75 7.87 -16.36 -6.36
N GLY A 76 6.72 -16.19 -7.01
CA GLY A 76 5.52 -16.99 -6.78
C GLY A 76 4.74 -16.57 -5.54
N GLU A 77 3.69 -17.34 -5.19
CA GLU A 77 2.80 -17.04 -4.07
C GLU A 77 3.53 -16.91 -2.72
N SER A 78 4.52 -17.76 -2.48
CA SER A 78 5.29 -17.77 -1.21
C SER A 78 6.16 -16.53 -1.02
N GLY A 79 6.51 -15.84 -2.10
CA GLY A 79 7.38 -14.66 -2.08
C GLY A 79 6.66 -13.34 -2.24
N SER A 80 5.36 -13.36 -2.54
CA SER A 80 4.51 -12.19 -2.70
C SER A 80 3.55 -12.05 -1.53
N GLU A 81 3.16 -10.82 -1.26
CA GLU A 81 2.20 -10.47 -0.22
C GLU A 81 0.86 -10.07 -0.84
N LEU A 82 0.51 -10.71 -1.97
CA LEU A 82 -0.76 -10.51 -2.67
C LEU A 82 -1.87 -11.31 -2.00
N ASP A 83 -2.53 -10.67 -1.04
CA ASP A 83 -3.76 -11.19 -0.46
C ASP A 83 -4.96 -10.87 -1.36
N SER A 84 -6.06 -11.61 -1.21
CA SER A 84 -7.33 -11.39 -1.87
C SER A 84 -8.36 -10.94 -0.84
N TYR A 85 -9.19 -9.96 -1.21
CA TYR A 85 -10.26 -9.48 -0.34
C TYR A 85 -11.23 -10.60 0.07
N GLU A 86 -11.59 -11.49 -0.86
CA GLU A 86 -12.49 -12.61 -0.56
C GLU A 86 -11.92 -13.51 0.54
N ARG A 87 -10.65 -13.91 0.42
CA ARG A 87 -9.96 -14.72 1.43
C ARG A 87 -9.92 -14.04 2.80
N LEU A 88 -9.61 -12.74 2.82
CA LEU A 88 -9.59 -11.97 4.09
C LEU A 88 -10.98 -11.86 4.71
N ARG A 89 -12.02 -11.74 3.88
CA ARG A 89 -13.42 -11.71 4.32
C ARG A 89 -13.87 -13.05 4.89
N GLU A 90 -13.47 -14.17 4.29
CA GLU A 90 -13.73 -15.51 4.81
C GLU A 90 -13.03 -15.71 6.16
N GLU A 91 -11.76 -15.33 6.28
CA GLU A 91 -11.01 -15.37 7.54
C GLU A 91 -11.69 -14.51 8.62
N PHE A 92 -12.14 -13.31 8.28
CA PHE A 92 -12.88 -12.43 9.17
C PHE A 92 -14.20 -13.05 9.66
N ARG A 93 -14.93 -13.74 8.77
CA ARG A 93 -16.21 -14.38 9.12
C ARG A 93 -16.01 -15.62 9.96
N ALA A 94 -14.98 -16.40 9.70
CA ALA A 94 -14.67 -17.63 10.43
C ALA A 94 -14.24 -17.39 11.88
N LEU A 95 -13.70 -16.21 12.19
CA LEU A 95 -13.23 -15.89 13.54
C LEU A 95 -14.40 -15.48 14.47
N PRO A 96 -14.50 -16.03 15.68
CA PRO A 96 -15.44 -15.57 16.69
C PRO A 96 -15.03 -14.19 17.24
N TRP A 97 -16.01 -13.36 17.63
CA TRP A 97 -15.74 -12.04 18.21
C TRP A 97 -15.06 -12.11 19.58
N ARG A 98 -15.43 -13.13 20.39
CA ARG A 98 -14.87 -13.31 21.74
C ARG A 98 -13.39 -13.69 21.66
N GLY A 99 -12.53 -12.87 22.28
CA GLY A 99 -11.09 -13.09 22.32
C GLY A 99 -10.30 -12.63 21.07
N ASN A 100 -10.98 -12.26 19.96
CA ASN A 100 -10.32 -11.91 18.70
C ASN A 100 -10.63 -10.48 18.21
N LEU A 101 -11.09 -9.60 19.10
CA LEU A 101 -11.53 -8.25 18.72
C LEU A 101 -10.43 -7.49 17.93
N VAL A 102 -9.22 -7.46 18.47
CA VAL A 102 -8.09 -6.75 17.84
C VAL A 102 -7.78 -7.35 16.46
N TRP A 103 -7.78 -8.68 16.35
CA TRP A 103 -7.53 -9.35 15.08
C TRP A 103 -8.66 -9.12 14.07
N LYS A 104 -9.90 -9.05 14.52
CA LYS A 104 -11.04 -8.74 13.64
C LYS A 104 -11.02 -7.30 13.13
N VAL A 105 -10.77 -6.32 14.00
CA VAL A 105 -10.61 -4.93 13.58
C VAL A 105 -9.50 -4.80 12.54
N PHE A 106 -8.43 -5.51 12.77
CA PHE A 106 -7.32 -5.60 11.87
C PHE A 106 -7.69 -6.21 10.51
N LEU A 107 -8.33 -7.39 10.47
CA LEU A 107 -8.76 -8.03 9.23
C LEU A 107 -9.78 -7.15 8.47
N PHE A 108 -10.61 -6.43 9.18
CA PHE A 108 -11.54 -5.47 8.58
C PHE A 108 -10.79 -4.33 7.88
N SER A 109 -9.85 -3.69 8.57
CA SER A 109 -9.06 -2.58 8.01
C SER A 109 -8.20 -3.04 6.84
N TYR A 110 -7.50 -4.16 6.99
CA TYR A 110 -6.66 -4.74 5.95
C TYR A 110 -7.49 -5.26 4.77
N GLY A 111 -8.66 -5.83 5.03
CA GLY A 111 -9.60 -6.25 3.99
C GLY A 111 -10.10 -5.07 3.17
N ASN A 112 -10.46 -3.95 3.80
CA ASN A 112 -10.84 -2.72 3.10
C ASN A 112 -9.68 -2.14 2.26
N TYR A 113 -8.47 -2.16 2.79
CA TYR A 113 -7.26 -1.78 2.06
C TYR A 113 -7.08 -2.63 0.81
N THR A 114 -7.12 -3.95 0.93
CA THR A 114 -6.99 -4.90 -0.19
C THR A 114 -8.13 -4.73 -1.20
N ARG A 115 -9.38 -4.57 -0.73
CA ARG A 115 -10.54 -4.31 -1.60
C ARG A 115 -10.34 -3.07 -2.46
N THR A 116 -9.84 -2.00 -1.86
CA THR A 116 -9.56 -0.76 -2.57
C THR A 116 -8.49 -0.95 -3.64
N GLN A 117 -7.42 -1.69 -3.35
CA GLN A 117 -6.38 -2.04 -4.32
C GLN A 117 -6.96 -2.84 -5.50
N GLU A 118 -7.79 -3.85 -5.23
CA GLU A 118 -8.46 -4.65 -6.27
C GLU A 118 -9.40 -3.81 -7.14
N GLN A 119 -10.16 -2.89 -6.54
CA GLN A 119 -11.06 -1.98 -7.26
C GLN A 119 -10.31 -0.99 -8.16
N MET A 120 -9.13 -0.52 -7.72
CA MET A 120 -8.30 0.39 -8.51
C MET A 120 -7.53 -0.29 -9.65
N THR A 121 -7.50 -1.63 -9.69
CA THR A 121 -6.73 -2.42 -10.66
C THR A 121 -7.56 -3.43 -11.45
N PRO A 122 -8.68 -3.01 -12.08
CA PRO A 122 -9.63 -3.95 -12.73
C PRO A 122 -9.00 -4.76 -13.85
N ALA A 123 -8.11 -4.17 -14.65
CA ALA A 123 -7.42 -4.86 -15.73
C ALA A 123 -6.52 -5.98 -15.20
N PHE A 124 -5.81 -5.72 -14.10
CA PHE A 124 -4.97 -6.75 -13.47
C PHE A 124 -5.83 -7.86 -12.85
N GLN A 125 -6.97 -7.53 -12.24
CA GLN A 125 -7.89 -8.55 -11.71
C GLN A 125 -8.46 -9.45 -12.83
N ALA A 126 -8.77 -8.88 -13.99
CA ALA A 126 -9.19 -9.66 -15.16
C ALA A 126 -8.07 -10.60 -15.64
N LEU A 127 -6.83 -10.09 -15.75
CA LEU A 127 -5.65 -10.90 -16.09
C LEU A 127 -5.43 -12.03 -15.07
N LYS A 128 -5.48 -11.73 -13.78
CA LYS A 128 -5.31 -12.72 -12.70
C LYS A 128 -6.34 -13.86 -12.81
N ARG A 129 -7.60 -13.52 -13.06
CA ARG A 129 -8.68 -14.52 -13.29
C ARG A 129 -8.43 -15.37 -14.53
N ALA A 130 -8.07 -14.76 -15.65
CA ALA A 130 -7.76 -15.48 -16.87
C ALA A 130 -6.56 -16.44 -16.72
N LEU A 131 -5.51 -16.00 -16.03
CA LEU A 131 -4.35 -16.83 -15.72
C LEU A 131 -4.70 -18.00 -14.79
N ALA A 132 -5.49 -17.75 -13.75
CA ALA A 132 -5.95 -18.78 -12.83
C ALA A 132 -6.82 -19.84 -13.55
N ALA A 133 -7.72 -19.40 -14.44
CA ALA A 133 -8.56 -20.30 -15.23
C ALA A 133 -7.74 -21.16 -16.20
N ARG A 134 -6.68 -20.61 -16.79
CA ARG A 134 -5.87 -21.32 -17.81
C ARG A 134 -4.76 -22.19 -17.22
N PHE A 135 -4.10 -21.76 -16.15
CA PHE A 135 -2.89 -22.36 -15.60
C PHE A 135 -3.02 -22.84 -14.15
N GLY A 136 -4.17 -22.55 -13.49
CA GLY A 136 -4.34 -22.82 -12.07
C GLY A 136 -3.34 -22.04 -11.22
N ARG A 137 -2.74 -22.72 -10.22
CA ARG A 137 -1.79 -22.10 -9.29
C ARG A 137 -0.35 -22.01 -9.80
N ARG A 138 0.00 -22.75 -10.87
CA ARG A 138 1.39 -22.83 -11.39
C ARG A 138 1.48 -22.10 -12.72
N LEU A 139 2.01 -20.88 -12.68
CA LEU A 139 2.28 -20.12 -13.89
C LEU A 139 3.51 -20.70 -14.64
N PRO A 140 3.46 -20.83 -15.99
CA PRO A 140 4.60 -21.22 -16.79
C PRO A 140 5.79 -20.28 -16.57
N MET A 141 7.01 -20.83 -16.55
CA MET A 141 8.24 -20.06 -16.39
C MET A 141 8.36 -18.93 -17.41
N ARG A 142 8.12 -19.24 -18.68
CA ARG A 142 8.18 -18.27 -19.79
C ARG A 142 7.27 -17.06 -19.55
N LEU A 143 6.04 -17.29 -19.12
CA LEU A 143 5.10 -16.20 -18.81
C LEU A 143 5.59 -15.31 -17.64
N ARG A 144 6.22 -15.93 -16.65
CA ARG A 144 6.83 -15.22 -15.53
C ARG A 144 8.00 -14.34 -15.97
N ASP A 145 8.85 -14.87 -16.84
CA ASP A 145 10.01 -14.15 -17.35
C ASP A 145 9.59 -13.01 -18.27
N ASP A 146 8.60 -13.23 -19.15
CA ASP A 146 8.04 -12.19 -20.02
C ASP A 146 7.40 -11.05 -19.18
N PHE A 147 6.60 -11.41 -18.17
CA PHE A 147 6.01 -10.42 -17.28
C PHE A 147 7.07 -9.64 -16.49
N ARG A 148 8.10 -10.34 -15.99
CA ARG A 148 9.23 -9.74 -15.30
C ARG A 148 9.97 -8.74 -16.18
N ALA A 149 10.30 -9.13 -17.41
CA ALA A 149 10.98 -8.27 -18.37
C ALA A 149 10.19 -6.98 -18.64
N GLY A 150 8.86 -7.10 -18.83
CA GLY A 150 7.98 -5.94 -19.04
C GLY A 150 7.75 -5.09 -17.81
N SER A 151 7.67 -5.68 -16.60
CA SER A 151 7.36 -4.94 -15.38
C SER A 151 8.59 -4.31 -14.71
N LEU A 152 9.78 -4.87 -14.87
CA LEU A 152 11.00 -4.39 -14.22
C LEU A 152 11.32 -2.91 -14.52
N PRO A 153 11.25 -2.42 -15.78
CA PRO A 153 11.48 -1.02 -16.09
C PRO A 153 10.48 -0.08 -15.44
N LEU A 154 9.25 -0.56 -15.13
CA LEU A 154 8.19 0.23 -14.52
C LEU A 154 8.35 0.37 -13.01
N MET A 155 9.14 -0.51 -12.36
CA MET A 155 9.33 -0.48 -10.91
C MET A 155 10.01 0.80 -10.42
N LYS A 156 10.84 1.45 -11.24
CA LYS A 156 11.42 2.77 -10.89
C LYS A 156 10.33 3.82 -10.67
N TYR A 157 9.26 3.82 -11.46
CA TYR A 157 8.14 4.76 -11.32
C TYR A 157 7.28 4.42 -10.09
N ALA A 158 7.03 3.14 -9.82
CA ALA A 158 6.38 2.73 -8.60
C ALA A 158 7.17 3.16 -7.35
N ASN A 159 8.50 3.09 -7.40
CA ASN A 159 9.37 3.52 -6.30
C ASN A 159 9.33 5.04 -6.06
N ILE A 160 9.12 5.87 -7.10
CA ILE A 160 8.93 7.32 -6.94
C ILE A 160 7.68 7.64 -6.09
N LEU A 161 6.65 6.80 -6.16
CA LEU A 161 5.42 6.98 -5.39
C LEU A 161 5.53 6.47 -3.94
N THR A 162 6.69 5.98 -3.52
CA THR A 162 6.91 5.44 -2.18
C THR A 162 7.30 6.51 -1.15
N PHE A 163 7.34 6.08 0.11
CA PHE A 163 7.68 6.88 1.28
C PHE A 163 8.95 7.75 1.11
N ASN A 164 10.04 7.19 0.58
CA ASN A 164 11.32 7.89 0.54
C ASN A 164 11.27 9.16 -0.32
N THR A 165 10.66 9.10 -1.49
CA THR A 165 10.53 10.26 -2.38
C THR A 165 9.71 11.37 -1.73
N ARG A 166 8.64 11.01 -1.04
CA ARG A 166 7.80 11.97 -0.31
C ARG A 166 8.54 12.60 0.85
N ALA A 167 9.31 11.81 1.60
CA ALA A 167 10.13 12.32 2.69
C ALA A 167 11.17 13.33 2.17
N ILE A 168 11.85 13.01 1.05
CA ILE A 168 12.81 13.94 0.41
C ILE A 168 12.09 15.21 -0.04
N PHE A 169 10.93 15.09 -0.68
CA PHE A 169 10.15 16.25 -1.10
C PHE A 169 9.70 17.11 0.08
N LEU A 170 9.25 16.50 1.18
CA LEU A 170 8.92 17.20 2.42
C LEU A 170 10.11 18.01 2.94
N TYR A 171 11.29 17.39 3.03
CA TYR A 171 12.49 18.12 3.46
C TYR A 171 12.82 19.30 2.55
N ALA A 172 12.71 19.11 1.23
CA ALA A 172 12.95 20.18 0.26
C ALA A 172 11.99 21.36 0.47
N VAL A 173 10.68 21.14 0.59
CA VAL A 173 9.70 22.23 0.78
C VAL A 173 9.82 22.90 2.14
N LEU A 174 10.24 22.17 3.18
CA LEU A 174 10.51 22.74 4.50
C LEU A 174 11.75 23.65 4.48
N LEU A 175 12.83 23.21 3.82
CA LEU A 175 14.05 23.99 3.67
C LEU A 175 13.83 25.25 2.84
N LEU A 176 12.99 25.17 1.82
CA LEU A 176 12.62 26.32 0.99
C LEU A 176 11.60 27.26 1.66
N GLY A 177 11.07 26.91 2.82
CA GLY A 177 10.08 27.71 3.53
C GLY A 177 8.69 27.72 2.89
N VAL A 178 8.37 26.76 2.03
CA VAL A 178 7.09 26.64 1.30
C VAL A 178 6.32 25.36 1.67
N PRO A 179 6.04 25.10 2.96
CA PRO A 179 5.45 23.83 3.40
C PRO A 179 4.05 23.57 2.86
N TRP A 180 3.37 24.59 2.37
CA TRP A 180 2.03 24.48 1.76
C TRP A 180 2.04 23.79 0.38
N VAL A 181 3.20 23.62 -0.23
CA VAL A 181 3.38 22.88 -1.49
C VAL A 181 3.35 21.35 -1.27
N TYR A 182 3.62 20.89 -0.04
CA TYR A 182 3.61 19.47 0.30
C TYR A 182 2.20 18.91 0.34
#